data_004618aa961f9434c702211746ec8325
#
_entry.id   004618aa961f9434c702211746ec8325
#
_cell.length_a   1.000
_cell.length_b   1.000
_cell.length_c   1.000
_cell.angle_alpha   90.00
_cell.angle_beta   90.00
_cell.angle_gamma   90.00
#
_symmetry.space_group_name_H-M   'P 1'
#
loop_
_entity.id
_entity.type
_entity.pdbx_description
1 polymer ?
#
loop_
_entity_poly.entity_id
_entity_poly.type
_entity_poly.pdbx_seq_one_letter_code
_entity_poly.pdbx_strand_id
1 'polypeptide(L)'
;QIGIGLIAMLAVHELLHMKGLKTMTIEGALTLFATFALTIPLENYLTFLPVDGNVVAYSVLITIMLGTTVFSKSYTIEDAVFPIAMSFYVGFGFNALLDARVAGFDKVLLALFIVWATDSAAYLIGMNFGKHKLAPRVSPNKSIEGFIGGILGAVLVTAIFMLVDSTVALPYGIYRMSLFAIFFSVAGQFGDLIESAMKRHFGVKDSGKFIPGHGGVLDRFDSMLIVFPMMHLFGLF
;
A
#
# COMPACT_ATOMS: atom_id res chain seq x y z
N GLN A 1 -2.71 -16.35 -3.17
CA GLN A 1 -2.83 -15.26 -4.16
C GLN A 1 -4.27 -14.72 -4.18
N ILE A 2 -5.29 -15.54 -4.49
CA ILE A 2 -6.71 -15.12 -4.54
C ILE A 2 -7.15 -14.37 -3.27
N GLY A 3 -6.79 -14.87 -2.08
CA GLY A 3 -7.12 -14.21 -0.81
C GLY A 3 -6.58 -12.78 -0.72
N ILE A 4 -5.36 -12.54 -1.20
CA ILE A 4 -4.75 -11.19 -1.25
C ILE A 4 -5.51 -10.32 -2.26
N GLY A 5 -5.88 -10.86 -3.42
CA GLY A 5 -6.72 -10.15 -4.38
C GLY A 5 -8.07 -9.71 -3.80
N LEU A 6 -8.72 -10.55 -2.98
CA LEU A 6 -9.96 -10.18 -2.29
C LEU A 6 -9.73 -9.09 -1.23
N ILE A 7 -8.62 -9.14 -0.50
CA ILE A 7 -8.23 -8.08 0.45
C ILE A 7 -7.99 -6.76 -0.29
N ALA A 8 -7.33 -6.79 -1.46
CA ALA A 8 -7.14 -5.61 -2.30
C ALA A 8 -8.48 -5.03 -2.78
N MET A 9 -9.44 -5.89 -3.19
CA MET A 9 -10.79 -5.43 -3.53
C MET A 9 -11.49 -4.76 -2.34
N LEU A 10 -11.33 -5.28 -1.13
CA LEU A 10 -11.90 -4.65 0.07
C LEU A 10 -11.25 -3.30 0.34
N ALA A 11 -9.94 -3.18 0.22
CA ALA A 11 -9.23 -1.91 0.42
C ALA A 11 -9.66 -0.83 -0.58
N VAL A 12 -9.80 -1.18 -1.88
CA VAL A 12 -10.29 -0.20 -2.87
C VAL A 12 -11.78 0.08 -2.69
N HIS A 13 -12.58 -0.89 -2.24
CA HIS A 13 -13.97 -0.66 -1.87
C HIS A 13 -14.10 0.42 -0.79
N GLU A 14 -13.25 0.37 0.24
CA GLU A 14 -13.22 1.40 1.30
C GLU A 14 -12.89 2.79 0.73
N LEU A 15 -11.90 2.89 -0.19
CA LEU A 15 -11.57 4.14 -0.87
C LEU A 15 -12.73 4.71 -1.70
N LEU A 16 -13.43 3.85 -2.46
CA LEU A 16 -14.62 4.26 -3.20
C LEU A 16 -15.72 4.74 -2.27
N HIS A 17 -15.92 4.02 -1.16
CA HIS A 17 -16.95 4.38 -0.17
C HIS A 17 -16.64 5.71 0.52
N MET A 18 -15.37 6.00 0.85
CA MET A 18 -14.96 7.30 1.40
C MET A 18 -15.28 8.46 0.45
N LYS A 19 -15.15 8.26 -0.86
CA LYS A 19 -15.58 9.26 -1.88
C LYS A 19 -17.10 9.32 -2.08
N GLY A 20 -17.87 8.40 -1.46
CA GLY A 20 -19.33 8.31 -1.66
C GLY A 20 -19.72 7.56 -2.95
N LEU A 21 -18.79 6.87 -3.60
CA LEU A 21 -19.06 6.07 -4.79
C LEU A 21 -19.63 4.70 -4.39
N LYS A 22 -20.62 4.25 -5.16
CA LYS A 22 -21.25 2.94 -4.94
C LYS A 22 -20.50 1.87 -5.72
N THR A 23 -20.05 0.82 -5.04
CA THR A 23 -19.36 -0.31 -5.68
C THR A 23 -20.27 -1.22 -6.49
N MET A 24 -21.61 -1.12 -6.29
CA MET A 24 -22.61 -1.87 -7.05
C MET A 24 -22.97 -1.22 -8.39
N THR A 25 -22.33 -0.14 -8.77
CA THR A 25 -22.40 0.43 -10.13
C THR A 25 -21.44 -0.30 -11.07
N ILE A 26 -21.62 -0.11 -12.38
CA ILE A 26 -20.73 -0.70 -13.38
C ILE A 26 -19.29 -0.23 -13.15
N GLU A 27 -19.11 1.07 -12.90
CA GLU A 27 -17.80 1.69 -12.67
C GLU A 27 -17.16 1.16 -11.37
N GLY A 28 -17.95 1.00 -10.32
CA GLY A 28 -17.49 0.42 -9.06
C GLY A 28 -17.06 -1.04 -9.22
N ALA A 29 -17.86 -1.85 -9.91
CA ALA A 29 -17.52 -3.23 -10.21
C ALA A 29 -16.26 -3.34 -11.07
N LEU A 30 -16.13 -2.52 -12.13
CA LEU A 30 -14.93 -2.48 -12.96
C LEU A 30 -13.69 -2.10 -12.15
N THR A 31 -13.82 -1.16 -11.20
CA THR A 31 -12.71 -0.78 -10.30
C THR A 31 -12.27 -1.95 -9.42
N LEU A 32 -13.22 -2.70 -8.84
CA LEU A 32 -12.90 -3.89 -8.05
C LEU A 32 -12.20 -4.95 -8.89
N PHE A 33 -12.71 -5.24 -10.09
CA PHE A 33 -12.09 -6.20 -10.99
C PHE A 33 -10.73 -5.74 -11.51
N ALA A 34 -10.55 -4.44 -11.79
CA ALA A 34 -9.26 -3.88 -12.19
C ALA A 34 -8.22 -4.03 -11.07
N THR A 35 -8.60 -3.73 -9.83
CA THR A 35 -7.72 -3.93 -8.66
C THR A 35 -7.34 -5.40 -8.52
N PHE A 36 -8.30 -6.31 -8.63
CA PHE A 36 -8.06 -7.75 -8.55
C PHE A 36 -7.13 -8.24 -9.67
N ALA A 37 -7.40 -7.82 -10.91
CA ALA A 37 -6.61 -8.21 -12.08
C ALA A 37 -5.17 -7.71 -12.00
N LEU A 38 -4.94 -6.51 -11.45
CA LEU A 38 -3.58 -5.99 -11.26
C LEU A 38 -2.86 -6.69 -10.08
N THR A 39 -3.62 -7.11 -9.06
CA THR A 39 -3.05 -7.72 -7.86
C THR A 39 -2.52 -9.12 -8.11
N ILE A 40 -3.27 -9.98 -8.81
CA ILE A 40 -2.93 -11.40 -8.96
C ILE A 40 -2.24 -11.68 -10.30
N PRO A 41 -1.28 -12.61 -10.36
CA PRO A 41 -0.68 -13.06 -11.62
C PRO A 41 -1.69 -13.92 -12.39
N LEU A 42 -2.47 -13.27 -13.26
CA LEU A 42 -3.55 -13.92 -14.01
C LEU A 42 -3.07 -15.04 -14.93
N GLU A 43 -1.85 -14.94 -15.44
CA GLU A 43 -1.20 -15.95 -16.27
C GLU A 43 -1.08 -17.31 -15.58
N ASN A 44 -1.03 -17.35 -14.27
CA ASN A 44 -1.03 -18.60 -13.49
C ASN A 44 -2.38 -19.31 -13.50
N TYR A 45 -3.47 -18.60 -13.82
CA TYR A 45 -4.84 -19.12 -13.82
C TYR A 45 -5.43 -19.22 -15.22
N LEU A 46 -5.02 -18.31 -16.12
CA LEU A 46 -5.52 -18.19 -17.48
C LEU A 46 -4.35 -18.40 -18.44
N THR A 47 -4.05 -19.66 -18.76
CA THR A 47 -2.88 -20.06 -19.54
C THR A 47 -2.83 -19.53 -20.98
N PHE A 48 -3.93 -18.93 -21.48
CA PHE A 48 -3.98 -18.27 -22.77
C PHE A 48 -3.49 -16.82 -22.72
N LEU A 49 -3.32 -16.23 -21.54
CA LEU A 49 -2.78 -14.89 -21.38
C LEU A 49 -1.25 -14.92 -21.57
N PRO A 50 -0.69 -13.85 -22.17
CA PRO A 50 0.75 -13.68 -22.24
C PRO A 50 1.36 -13.48 -20.85
N VAL A 51 2.67 -13.54 -20.77
CA VAL A 51 3.43 -12.99 -19.63
C VAL A 51 2.97 -11.54 -19.45
N ASP A 52 2.79 -11.11 -18.20
CA ASP A 52 2.18 -9.82 -17.84
C ASP A 52 0.68 -9.71 -18.14
N GLY A 53 -0.03 -10.83 -18.20
CA GLY A 53 -1.47 -10.89 -18.47
C GLY A 53 -2.31 -10.04 -17.51
N ASN A 54 -1.85 -9.86 -16.26
CA ASN A 54 -2.44 -8.97 -15.27
C ASN A 54 -2.40 -7.50 -15.71
N VAL A 55 -1.28 -7.03 -16.26
CA VAL A 55 -1.13 -5.64 -16.77
C VAL A 55 -2.02 -5.42 -18.00
N VAL A 56 -2.08 -6.41 -18.88
CA VAL A 56 -2.96 -6.36 -20.06
C VAL A 56 -4.42 -6.31 -19.65
N ALA A 57 -4.86 -7.20 -18.75
CA ALA A 57 -6.23 -7.22 -18.26
C ALA A 57 -6.59 -5.90 -17.55
N TYR A 58 -5.70 -5.37 -16.72
CA TYR A 58 -5.87 -4.06 -16.09
C TYR A 58 -6.03 -2.94 -17.12
N SER A 59 -5.19 -2.92 -18.16
CA SER A 59 -5.24 -1.90 -19.21
C SER A 59 -6.56 -1.95 -19.99
N VAL A 60 -7.08 -3.16 -20.28
CA VAL A 60 -8.39 -3.33 -20.92
C VAL A 60 -9.50 -2.80 -20.00
N LEU A 61 -9.48 -3.11 -18.72
CA LEU A 61 -10.50 -2.64 -17.77
C LEU A 61 -10.47 -1.12 -17.61
N ILE A 62 -9.30 -0.49 -17.56
CA ILE A 62 -9.18 0.97 -17.57
C ILE A 62 -9.77 1.56 -18.86
N THR A 63 -9.44 0.96 -20.02
CA THR A 63 -9.97 1.43 -21.31
C THR A 63 -11.49 1.38 -21.33
N ILE A 64 -12.09 0.31 -20.79
CA ILE A 64 -13.55 0.22 -20.64
C ILE A 64 -14.08 1.30 -19.72
N MET A 65 -13.44 1.53 -18.55
CA MET A 65 -13.85 2.57 -17.60
C MET A 65 -13.79 3.98 -18.23
N LEU A 66 -12.75 4.28 -18.98
CA LEU A 66 -12.65 5.53 -19.73
C LEU A 66 -13.69 5.59 -20.86
N GLY A 67 -13.93 4.47 -21.54
CA GLY A 67 -14.95 4.37 -22.59
C GLY A 67 -16.38 4.63 -22.09
N THR A 68 -16.69 4.29 -20.82
CA THR A 68 -18.01 4.58 -20.25
C THR A 68 -18.29 6.08 -20.19
N THR A 69 -17.27 6.92 -20.08
CA THR A 69 -17.43 8.39 -20.07
C THR A 69 -17.94 8.94 -21.41
N VAL A 70 -17.70 8.23 -22.50
CA VAL A 70 -18.15 8.63 -23.85
C VAL A 70 -19.67 8.45 -24.00
N PHE A 71 -20.24 7.43 -23.36
CA PHE A 71 -21.65 7.05 -23.50
C PHE A 71 -22.52 7.54 -22.37
N SER A 72 -21.94 7.89 -21.21
CA SER A 72 -22.67 8.36 -20.04
C SER A 72 -22.63 9.88 -19.94
N LYS A 73 -23.80 10.51 -19.75
CA LYS A 73 -23.88 11.95 -19.49
C LYS A 73 -23.61 12.31 -18.01
N SER A 74 -23.72 11.32 -17.11
CA SER A 74 -23.61 11.50 -15.66
C SER A 74 -22.28 11.02 -15.11
N TYR A 75 -21.45 10.33 -15.88
CA TYR A 75 -20.14 9.82 -15.50
C TYR A 75 -19.09 10.50 -16.37
N THR A 76 -18.33 11.38 -15.75
CA THR A 76 -17.35 12.23 -16.41
C THR A 76 -15.94 11.64 -16.30
N ILE A 77 -14.98 12.24 -17.00
CA ILE A 77 -13.58 11.85 -16.90
C ILE A 77 -13.02 12.06 -15.47
N GLU A 78 -13.48 13.12 -14.77
CA GLU A 78 -13.11 13.39 -13.38
C GLU A 78 -13.62 12.29 -12.44
N ASP A 79 -14.78 11.71 -12.73
CA ASP A 79 -15.32 10.59 -11.95
C ASP A 79 -14.54 9.31 -12.19
N ALA A 80 -13.99 9.11 -13.38
CA ALA A 80 -13.20 7.93 -13.75
C ALA A 80 -11.77 7.96 -13.17
N VAL A 81 -11.15 9.12 -13.09
CA VAL A 81 -9.74 9.26 -12.68
C VAL A 81 -9.49 8.73 -11.27
N PHE A 82 -10.36 9.04 -10.31
CA PHE A 82 -10.17 8.59 -8.94
C PHE A 82 -10.24 7.07 -8.79
N PRO A 83 -11.27 6.35 -9.28
CA PRO A 83 -11.31 4.89 -9.26
C PRO A 83 -10.11 4.25 -9.95
N ILE A 84 -9.68 4.77 -11.10
CA ILE A 84 -8.50 4.27 -11.83
C ILE A 84 -7.24 4.45 -10.99
N ALA A 85 -7.01 5.65 -10.44
CA ALA A 85 -5.83 5.92 -9.63
C ALA A 85 -5.79 5.05 -8.36
N MET A 86 -6.95 4.86 -7.70
CA MET A 86 -7.04 4.05 -6.49
C MET A 86 -6.92 2.56 -6.76
N SER A 87 -7.46 2.06 -7.87
CA SER A 87 -7.28 0.67 -8.29
C SER A 87 -5.80 0.36 -8.59
N PHE A 88 -5.09 1.30 -9.21
CA PHE A 88 -3.65 1.18 -9.44
C PHE A 88 -2.86 1.20 -8.12
N TYR A 89 -3.10 2.18 -7.27
CA TYR A 89 -2.41 2.34 -5.99
C TYR A 89 -2.51 1.09 -5.11
N VAL A 90 -3.74 0.59 -4.94
CA VAL A 90 -3.99 -0.60 -4.13
C VAL A 90 -3.52 -1.88 -4.84
N GLY A 91 -3.89 -2.06 -6.11
CA GLY A 91 -3.57 -3.26 -6.88
C GLY A 91 -2.06 -3.47 -7.02
N PHE A 92 -1.32 -2.41 -7.34
CA PHE A 92 0.14 -2.47 -7.45
C PHE A 92 0.83 -2.73 -6.11
N GLY A 93 0.34 -2.12 -5.02
CA GLY A 93 0.87 -2.36 -3.68
C GLY A 93 0.71 -3.81 -3.23
N PHE A 94 -0.48 -4.39 -3.45
CA PHE A 94 -0.74 -5.80 -3.11
C PHE A 94 -0.09 -6.79 -4.10
N ASN A 95 0.11 -6.41 -5.36
CA ASN A 95 0.88 -7.21 -6.30
C ASN A 95 2.33 -7.34 -5.82
N ALA A 96 2.98 -6.23 -5.44
CA ALA A 96 4.34 -6.26 -4.90
C ALA A 96 4.44 -7.08 -3.60
N LEU A 97 3.40 -7.11 -2.75
CA LEU A 97 3.33 -7.99 -1.59
C LEU A 97 3.31 -9.48 -2.02
N LEU A 98 2.55 -9.81 -3.08
CA LEU A 98 2.54 -11.18 -3.62
C LEU A 98 3.91 -11.57 -4.19
N ASP A 99 4.57 -10.68 -4.91
CA ASP A 99 5.91 -10.91 -5.45
C ASP A 99 6.92 -11.14 -4.31
N ALA A 100 6.87 -10.32 -3.26
CA ALA A 100 7.67 -10.53 -2.06
C ALA A 100 7.42 -11.92 -1.44
N ARG A 101 6.13 -12.35 -1.37
CA ARG A 101 5.77 -13.66 -0.82
C ARG A 101 6.27 -14.82 -1.67
N VAL A 102 6.24 -14.68 -2.99
CA VAL A 102 6.76 -15.67 -3.93
C VAL A 102 8.29 -15.75 -3.84
N ALA A 103 8.96 -14.60 -3.73
CA ALA A 103 10.41 -14.53 -3.61
C ALA A 103 10.93 -15.06 -2.25
N GLY A 104 10.11 -15.02 -1.19
CA GLY A 104 10.45 -15.57 0.12
C GLY A 104 9.61 -14.98 1.24
N PHE A 105 9.25 -15.83 2.22
CA PHE A 105 8.48 -15.35 3.39
C PHE A 105 9.29 -14.43 4.29
N ASP A 106 10.60 -14.61 4.34
CA ASP A 106 11.60 -13.76 4.99
C ASP A 106 11.50 -12.31 4.53
N LYS A 107 11.27 -12.06 3.23
CA LYS A 107 11.11 -10.71 2.65
C LYS A 107 9.84 -10.03 3.12
N VAL A 108 8.75 -10.78 3.21
CA VAL A 108 7.50 -10.29 3.80
C VAL A 108 7.69 -9.94 5.27
N LEU A 109 8.36 -10.82 6.03
CA LEU A 109 8.65 -10.56 7.44
C LEU A 109 9.53 -9.33 7.63
N LEU A 110 10.55 -9.16 6.81
CA LEU A 110 11.41 -7.97 6.86
C LEU A 110 10.59 -6.68 6.66
N ALA A 111 9.72 -6.65 5.63
CA ALA A 111 8.84 -5.51 5.40
C ALA A 111 7.94 -5.20 6.62
N LEU A 112 7.29 -6.24 7.16
CA LEU A 112 6.43 -6.11 8.33
C LEU A 112 7.19 -5.58 9.56
N PHE A 113 8.36 -6.13 9.84
CA PHE A 113 9.17 -5.69 10.98
C PHE A 113 9.68 -4.26 10.80
N ILE A 114 10.06 -3.85 9.58
CA ILE A 114 10.44 -2.47 9.29
C ILE A 114 9.27 -1.53 9.57
N VAL A 115 8.07 -1.82 9.05
CA VAL A 115 6.88 -0.99 9.26
C VAL A 115 6.52 -0.92 10.76
N TRP A 116 6.39 -2.07 11.43
CA TRP A 116 6.03 -2.10 12.85
C TRP A 116 7.06 -1.42 13.76
N ALA A 117 8.35 -1.60 13.49
CA ALA A 117 9.40 -0.93 14.22
C ALA A 117 9.41 0.59 13.96
N THR A 118 9.17 0.99 12.72
CA THR A 118 8.99 2.40 12.35
C THR A 118 7.86 3.04 13.14
N ASP A 119 6.67 2.44 13.13
CA ASP A 119 5.48 2.98 13.79
C ASP A 119 5.66 3.01 15.32
N SER A 120 6.17 1.92 15.89
CA SER A 120 6.40 1.83 17.34
C SER A 120 7.44 2.83 17.81
N ALA A 121 8.58 2.95 17.13
CA ALA A 121 9.63 3.89 17.48
C ALA A 121 9.19 5.35 17.25
N ALA A 122 8.48 5.61 16.14
CA ALA A 122 7.91 6.92 15.85
C ALA A 122 6.92 7.35 16.94
N TYR A 123 6.05 6.45 17.37
CA TYR A 123 5.12 6.71 18.46
C TYR A 123 5.84 6.99 19.80
N LEU A 124 6.76 6.11 20.22
CA LEU A 124 7.46 6.24 21.49
C LEU A 124 8.30 7.51 21.56
N ILE A 125 9.07 7.80 20.50
CA ILE A 125 9.93 8.98 20.47
C ILE A 125 9.09 10.24 20.28
N GLY A 126 8.06 10.19 19.41
CA GLY A 126 7.14 11.30 19.21
C GLY A 126 6.37 11.70 20.47
N MET A 127 5.95 10.72 21.28
CA MET A 127 5.26 10.95 22.53
C MET A 127 6.17 11.60 23.60
N ASN A 128 7.43 11.15 23.72
CA ASN A 128 8.33 11.61 24.77
C ASN A 128 9.12 12.87 24.38
N PHE A 129 9.47 13.03 23.11
CA PHE A 129 10.39 14.06 22.62
C PHE A 129 9.79 14.97 21.54
N GLY A 130 8.58 14.67 21.04
CA GLY A 130 7.96 15.38 19.93
C GLY A 130 7.62 16.83 20.26
N LYS A 131 8.35 17.77 19.67
CA LYS A 131 8.15 19.22 19.80
C LYS A 131 7.63 19.85 18.51
N HIS A 132 8.13 19.38 17.36
CA HIS A 132 7.82 19.95 16.05
C HIS A 132 6.84 19.04 15.31
N LYS A 133 5.72 19.62 14.89
CA LYS A 133 4.68 18.88 14.15
C LYS A 133 5.13 18.60 12.73
N LEU A 134 4.95 17.34 12.28
CA LEU A 134 5.31 16.89 10.93
C LEU A 134 4.27 17.33 9.88
N ALA A 135 3.00 17.01 10.12
CA ALA A 135 1.91 17.27 9.19
C ALA A 135 0.62 17.68 9.94
N PRO A 136 0.56 18.93 10.50
CA PRO A 136 -0.54 19.34 11.40
C PRO A 136 -1.94 19.19 10.81
N ARG A 137 -2.11 19.42 9.50
CA ARG A 137 -3.42 19.38 8.81
C ARG A 137 -3.91 17.94 8.59
N VAL A 138 -3.00 17.00 8.45
CA VAL A 138 -3.30 15.60 8.07
C VAL A 138 -3.29 14.72 9.31
N SER A 139 -2.20 14.75 10.05
CA SER A 139 -1.96 13.96 11.27
C SER A 139 -1.35 14.85 12.37
N PRO A 140 -2.18 15.46 13.23
CA PRO A 140 -1.73 16.45 14.22
C PRO A 140 -0.85 15.87 15.32
N ASN A 141 -0.84 14.55 15.49
CA ASN A 141 -0.05 13.88 16.52
C ASN A 141 1.36 13.49 16.05
N LYS A 142 1.62 13.42 14.74
CA LYS A 142 2.94 13.09 14.21
C LYS A 142 3.92 14.26 14.37
N SER A 143 5.15 13.93 14.81
CA SER A 143 6.25 14.89 15.03
C SER A 143 7.47 14.54 14.17
N ILE A 144 8.32 15.55 13.91
CA ILE A 144 9.59 15.37 13.20
C ILE A 144 10.53 14.46 13.99
N GLU A 145 10.57 14.61 15.31
CA GLU A 145 11.37 13.77 16.19
C GLU A 145 10.89 12.32 16.15
N GLY A 146 9.57 12.11 16.14
CA GLY A 146 8.99 10.79 15.94
C GLY A 146 9.35 10.20 14.57
N PHE A 147 9.29 11.01 13.50
CA PHE A 147 9.67 10.59 12.17
C PHE A 147 11.12 10.07 12.11
N ILE A 148 12.06 10.81 12.71
CA ILE A 148 13.47 10.39 12.82
C ILE A 148 13.59 9.13 13.68
N GLY A 149 12.82 9.08 14.79
CA GLY A 149 12.76 7.91 15.65
C GLY A 149 12.31 6.65 14.94
N GLY A 150 11.33 6.76 14.05
CA GLY A 150 10.87 5.66 13.20
C GLY A 150 11.98 5.13 12.29
N ILE A 151 12.76 6.02 11.67
CA ILE A 151 13.91 5.63 10.83
C ILE A 151 14.96 4.86 11.66
N LEU A 152 15.29 5.34 12.87
CA LEU A 152 16.24 4.64 13.74
C LEU A 152 15.72 3.26 14.16
N GLY A 153 14.42 3.14 14.45
CA GLY A 153 13.77 1.86 14.73
C GLY A 153 13.86 0.87 13.58
N ALA A 154 13.62 1.35 12.34
CA ALA A 154 13.73 0.53 11.14
C ALA A 154 15.16 0.02 10.90
N VAL A 155 16.17 0.88 11.05
CA VAL A 155 17.58 0.49 10.91
C VAL A 155 17.96 -0.54 11.98
N LEU A 156 17.54 -0.33 13.22
CA LEU A 156 17.82 -1.24 14.32
C LEU A 156 17.20 -2.63 14.06
N VAL A 157 15.91 -2.69 13.72
CA VAL A 157 15.24 -3.97 13.47
C VAL A 157 15.82 -4.68 12.26
N THR A 158 16.19 -3.95 11.22
CA THR A 158 16.86 -4.52 10.04
C THR A 158 18.22 -5.13 10.41
N ALA A 159 19.01 -4.44 11.23
CA ALA A 159 20.28 -4.98 11.71
C ALA A 159 20.08 -6.27 12.55
N ILE A 160 19.08 -6.30 13.44
CA ILE A 160 18.72 -7.50 14.20
C ILE A 160 18.26 -8.63 13.25
N PHE A 161 17.40 -8.32 12.29
CA PHE A 161 16.91 -9.30 11.32
C PHE A 161 18.06 -9.96 10.55
N MET A 162 19.05 -9.17 10.13
CA MET A 162 20.24 -9.66 9.44
C MET A 162 21.11 -10.58 10.29
N LEU A 163 21.14 -10.40 11.62
CA LEU A 163 21.84 -11.29 12.53
C LEU A 163 21.14 -12.63 12.72
N VAL A 164 19.80 -12.62 12.62
CA VAL A 164 18.95 -13.84 12.78
C VAL A 164 18.81 -14.58 11.48
N ASP A 165 18.60 -13.86 10.39
CA ASP A 165 18.46 -14.42 9.04
C ASP A 165 19.42 -13.74 8.07
N SER A 166 20.55 -14.39 7.86
CA SER A 166 21.60 -13.89 6.94
C SER A 166 21.21 -14.05 5.45
N THR A 167 20.18 -14.83 5.12
CA THR A 167 19.85 -15.15 3.73
C THR A 167 19.33 -13.93 2.97
N VAL A 168 18.55 -13.06 3.62
CA VAL A 168 18.07 -11.79 3.05
C VAL A 168 19.20 -10.76 2.90
N ALA A 169 20.21 -10.85 3.77
CA ALA A 169 21.27 -9.88 3.87
C ALA A 169 22.45 -10.17 2.93
N LEU A 170 22.67 -11.42 2.59
CA LEU A 170 23.85 -11.88 1.85
C LEU A 170 24.13 -11.12 0.55
N PRO A 171 23.14 -10.74 -0.28
CA PRO A 171 23.43 -10.01 -1.51
C PRO A 171 23.90 -8.55 -1.28
N TYR A 172 23.52 -7.92 -0.16
CA TYR A 172 23.62 -6.46 -0.03
C TYR A 172 24.57 -5.95 1.06
N GLY A 173 24.85 -6.76 2.07
CA GLY A 173 25.63 -6.35 3.24
C GLY A 173 24.92 -5.32 4.14
N ILE A 174 25.45 -5.15 5.36
CA ILE A 174 24.76 -4.35 6.40
C ILE A 174 24.57 -2.88 6.01
N TYR A 175 25.54 -2.26 5.35
CA TYR A 175 25.46 -0.85 4.97
C TYR A 175 24.34 -0.57 3.97
N ARG A 176 24.22 -1.41 2.92
CA ARG A 176 23.16 -1.26 1.92
C ARG A 176 21.78 -1.54 2.52
N MET A 177 21.68 -2.59 3.35
CA MET A 177 20.41 -2.92 4.02
C MET A 177 19.98 -1.82 5.01
N SER A 178 20.91 -1.21 5.74
CA SER A 178 20.59 -0.05 6.59
C SER A 178 20.10 1.14 5.78
N LEU A 179 20.71 1.41 4.61
CA LEU A 179 20.27 2.46 3.71
C LEU A 179 18.86 2.15 3.17
N PHE A 180 18.59 0.91 2.75
CA PHE A 180 17.28 0.47 2.32
C PHE A 180 16.24 0.61 3.43
N ALA A 181 16.58 0.24 4.68
CA ALA A 181 15.68 0.42 5.83
C ALA A 181 15.29 1.89 6.05
N ILE A 182 16.22 2.84 5.85
CA ILE A 182 15.92 4.27 5.89
C ILE A 182 14.86 4.61 4.83
N PHE A 183 15.08 4.21 3.57
CA PHE A 183 14.14 4.49 2.48
C PHE A 183 12.77 3.85 2.73
N PHE A 184 12.73 2.60 3.20
CA PHE A 184 11.47 1.89 3.46
C PHE A 184 10.71 2.49 4.64
N SER A 185 11.41 2.92 5.70
CA SER A 185 10.81 3.63 6.82
C SER A 185 10.20 4.96 6.38
N VAL A 186 10.94 5.75 5.60
CA VAL A 186 10.44 7.00 5.03
C VAL A 186 9.22 6.72 4.16
N ALA A 187 9.30 5.76 3.24
CA ALA A 187 8.21 5.37 2.35
C ALA A 187 6.96 4.92 3.13
N GLY A 188 7.10 4.08 4.17
CA GLY A 188 6.00 3.64 5.02
C GLY A 188 5.33 4.80 5.74
N GLN A 189 6.12 5.70 6.35
CA GLN A 189 5.58 6.88 7.02
C GLN A 189 4.84 7.82 6.05
N PHE A 190 5.30 7.93 4.79
CA PHE A 190 4.57 8.64 3.74
C PHE A 190 3.29 7.92 3.33
N GLY A 191 3.27 6.59 3.29
CA GLY A 191 2.07 5.79 3.00
C GLY A 191 0.94 6.10 3.98
N ASP A 192 1.22 6.04 5.29
CA ASP A 192 0.26 6.43 6.34
C ASP A 192 -0.18 7.90 6.20
N LEU A 193 0.74 8.82 5.89
CA LEU A 193 0.37 10.23 5.67
C LEU A 193 -0.52 10.41 4.43
N ILE A 194 -0.30 9.68 3.36
CA ILE A 194 -1.13 9.70 2.15
C ILE A 194 -2.55 9.24 2.49
N GLU A 195 -2.69 8.09 3.16
CA GLU A 195 -3.99 7.58 3.59
C GLU A 195 -4.69 8.54 4.56
N SER A 196 -3.94 9.06 5.54
CA SER A 196 -4.45 10.09 6.46
C SER A 196 -4.93 11.33 5.71
N ALA A 197 -4.23 11.79 4.67
CA ALA A 197 -4.65 12.92 3.84
C ALA A 197 -5.95 12.63 3.10
N MET A 198 -6.09 11.43 2.53
CA MET A 198 -7.33 10.99 1.87
C MET A 198 -8.50 10.98 2.87
N LYS A 199 -8.32 10.41 4.06
CA LYS A 199 -9.36 10.40 5.11
C LYS A 199 -9.81 11.81 5.49
N ARG A 200 -8.87 12.75 5.67
CA ARG A 200 -9.20 14.16 5.99
C ARG A 200 -9.91 14.85 4.83
N HIS A 201 -9.50 14.59 3.59
CA HIS A 201 -10.14 15.15 2.40
C HIS A 201 -11.62 14.73 2.30
N PHE A 202 -11.93 13.47 2.61
CA PHE A 202 -13.31 12.96 2.60
C PHE A 202 -14.06 13.13 3.93
N GLY A 203 -13.48 13.79 4.93
CA GLY A 203 -14.12 14.08 6.21
C GLY A 203 -14.33 12.87 7.11
N VAL A 204 -13.58 11.79 6.89
CA VAL A 204 -13.65 10.58 7.71
C VAL A 204 -12.39 10.41 8.58
N LYS A 205 -12.49 9.55 9.59
CA LYS A 205 -11.36 9.21 10.47
C LYS A 205 -10.75 7.86 10.11
N ASP A 206 -11.56 6.88 9.83
CA ASP A 206 -11.16 5.51 9.50
C ASP A 206 -11.59 5.20 8.06
N SER A 207 -10.82 4.37 7.33
CA SER A 207 -11.13 4.03 5.94
C SER A 207 -12.40 3.19 5.82
N GLY A 208 -12.67 2.36 6.81
CA GLY A 208 -13.81 1.47 6.85
C GLY A 208 -14.13 0.97 8.26
N LYS A 209 -15.05 0.01 8.32
CA LYS A 209 -15.47 -0.67 9.56
C LYS A 209 -15.38 -2.19 9.45
N PHE A 210 -14.58 -2.67 8.51
CA PHE A 210 -14.51 -4.11 8.21
C PHE A 210 -13.94 -4.90 9.39
N ILE A 211 -12.96 -4.33 10.11
CA ILE A 211 -12.39 -4.96 11.32
C ILE A 211 -12.99 -4.27 12.54
N PRO A 212 -13.90 -4.95 13.28
CA PRO A 212 -14.56 -4.34 14.45
C PRO A 212 -13.52 -3.81 15.47
N GLY A 213 -13.64 -2.53 15.83
CA GLY A 213 -12.74 -1.86 16.77
C GLY A 213 -11.35 -1.49 16.23
N HIS A 214 -11.02 -1.84 14.97
CA HIS A 214 -9.69 -1.63 14.39
C HIS A 214 -9.68 -0.86 13.06
N GLY A 215 -10.83 -0.34 12.60
CA GLY A 215 -10.93 0.41 11.34
C GLY A 215 -11.10 -0.47 10.11
N GLY A 216 -10.68 0.03 8.98
CA GLY A 216 -10.75 -0.67 7.69
C GLY A 216 -9.52 -1.53 7.38
N VAL A 217 -9.62 -2.23 6.26
CA VAL A 217 -8.50 -2.99 5.68
C VAL A 217 -7.39 -2.04 5.24
N LEU A 218 -7.74 -0.93 4.60
CA LEU A 218 -6.77 0.05 4.12
C LEU A 218 -5.93 0.62 5.29
N ASP A 219 -6.58 0.93 6.44
CA ASP A 219 -5.89 1.40 7.65
C ASP A 219 -4.81 0.42 8.19
N ARG A 220 -4.75 -0.80 7.70
CA ARG A 220 -3.78 -1.83 8.09
C ARG A 220 -2.65 -2.03 7.09
N PHE A 221 -2.86 -1.61 5.86
CA PHE A 221 -1.93 -1.82 4.77
C PHE A 221 -1.38 -0.52 4.17
N ASP A 222 -1.81 0.64 4.64
CA ASP A 222 -1.44 1.98 4.14
C ASP A 222 0.07 2.17 3.93
N SER A 223 0.86 1.89 4.96
CA SER A 223 2.33 1.93 4.89
C SER A 223 2.90 0.84 3.96
N MET A 224 2.30 -0.35 4.00
CA MET A 224 2.78 -1.50 3.25
C MET A 224 2.56 -1.34 1.74
N LEU A 225 1.46 -0.66 1.33
CA LEU A 225 1.16 -0.37 -0.08
C LEU A 225 2.27 0.45 -0.77
N ILE A 226 3.12 1.12 -0.01
CA ILE A 226 4.29 1.85 -0.54
C ILE A 226 5.59 1.08 -0.28
N VAL A 227 5.72 0.43 0.87
CA VAL A 227 6.96 -0.27 1.24
C VAL A 227 7.25 -1.44 0.30
N PHE A 228 6.25 -2.30 0.00
CA PHE A 228 6.47 -3.44 -0.90
C PHE A 228 6.90 -3.02 -2.31
N PRO A 229 6.23 -2.09 -3.00
CA PRO A 229 6.72 -1.55 -4.27
C PRO A 229 8.13 -0.96 -4.19
N MET A 230 8.47 -0.28 -3.10
CA MET A 230 9.83 0.24 -2.92
C MET A 230 10.86 -0.87 -2.75
N MET A 231 10.54 -1.94 -2.01
CA MET A 231 11.42 -3.11 -1.88
C MET A 231 11.65 -3.79 -3.24
N HIS A 232 10.61 -3.89 -4.07
CA HIS A 232 10.70 -4.39 -5.44
C HIS A 232 11.61 -3.50 -6.30
N LEU A 233 11.41 -2.19 -6.26
CA LEU A 233 12.23 -1.21 -6.99
C LEU A 233 13.72 -1.29 -6.61
N PHE A 234 14.03 -1.56 -5.35
CA PHE A 234 15.41 -1.73 -4.87
C PHE A 234 15.97 -3.14 -5.12
N GLY A 235 15.20 -4.02 -5.74
CA GLY A 235 15.63 -5.36 -6.17
C GLY A 235 15.78 -6.36 -5.03
N LEU A 236 15.01 -6.22 -3.93
CA LEU A 236 15.02 -7.21 -2.86
C LEU A 236 14.29 -8.50 -3.25
N PHE A 237 13.44 -8.43 -4.26
CA PHE A 237 12.73 -9.58 -4.86
C PHE A 237 12.30 -9.27 -6.29
#